data_b0c7abae754fe40831babb938fefab46
#
_entry.id   b0c7abae754fe40831babb938fefab46
#
_cell.length_a   1.000
_cell.length_b   1.000
_cell.length_c   1.000
_cell.angle_alpha   90.00
_cell.angle_beta   90.00
_cell.angle_gamma   90.00
#
_symmetry.space_group_name_H-M   'P 1'
#
loop_
_entity.id
_entity.type
_entity.pdbx_description
1 polymer ?
#
loop_
_entity_poly.entity_id
_entity_poly.type
_entity_poly.pdbx_seq_one_letter_code
_entity_poly.pdbx_strand_id
1 'polypeptide(L)'
;MKANIFDINNLVRENIKSLKPYSSARDEFKELDANMVFLDANENPFENGVNRYPDPQQTNLKIELSKVKKIPVNRMLLGNGSDEVLDLIFRAFCEPKQDNIITLPPTYGMYQVLANINNIEEQKILLTADFQPNVDKILKTADANSKLLFLCSPNNPTGNSFSEVKVETLLKSFNGLVIIDEAYIDFFSEESWLLRLEEFPNLIITQTLSKAYGMAGIRLGICYASEEIIAVLNKIKPPYNVNELTQQKALKRVLNKNKVQHEIEKILEQRDKLIEKLKSISFIEKIYPTDANFVLIKVDDATKRYQQLITNGIVIRNRTKQPLCENTLRLTVGTKSENIKLIKALKDIV
;
A
#
# COMPACT_ATOMS: atom_id res chain seq x y z
N MET A 1 26.10 0.60 24.00
CA MET A 1 25.84 -0.25 22.82
C MET A 1 26.27 0.54 21.60
N LYS A 2 27.13 -0.02 20.74
CA LYS A 2 27.45 0.63 19.46
C LYS A 2 26.17 0.70 18.64
N ALA A 3 25.76 1.88 18.21
CA ALA A 3 24.66 2.03 17.26
C ALA A 3 25.00 1.13 16.05
N ASN A 4 24.15 0.16 15.76
CA ASN A 4 24.28 -0.66 14.56
C ASN A 4 24.04 0.30 13.40
N ILE A 5 25.09 0.66 12.66
CA ILE A 5 24.97 1.53 11.49
C ILE A 5 24.20 0.70 10.46
N PHE A 6 23.02 1.17 10.08
CA PHE A 6 22.23 0.53 9.03
C PHE A 6 23.03 0.54 7.72
N ASP A 7 23.23 -0.65 7.16
CA ASP A 7 23.87 -0.83 5.86
C ASP A 7 22.97 -1.70 4.97
N ILE A 8 22.40 -1.10 3.96
CA ILE A 8 21.51 -1.76 3.00
C ILE A 8 22.16 -2.97 2.33
N ASN A 9 23.50 -2.96 2.14
CA ASN A 9 24.22 -4.06 1.51
C ASN A 9 24.10 -5.37 2.29
N ASN A 10 23.85 -5.32 3.60
CA ASN A 10 23.63 -6.52 4.42
C ASN A 10 22.22 -7.15 4.20
N LEU A 11 21.31 -6.43 3.55
CA LEU A 11 19.94 -6.86 3.31
C LEU A 11 19.68 -7.23 1.85
N VAL A 12 20.41 -6.64 0.90
CA VAL A 12 20.24 -6.93 -0.53
C VAL A 12 20.74 -8.34 -0.85
N ARG A 13 19.97 -9.11 -1.61
CA ARG A 13 20.36 -10.43 -2.11
C ARG A 13 21.65 -10.36 -2.94
N GLU A 14 22.54 -11.34 -2.80
CA GLU A 14 23.84 -11.34 -3.47
C GLU A 14 23.74 -11.27 -5.00
N ASN A 15 22.80 -12.00 -5.60
CA ASN A 15 22.56 -11.94 -7.03
C ASN A 15 22.07 -10.58 -7.52
N ILE A 16 21.38 -9.80 -6.66
CA ILE A 16 20.92 -8.44 -6.98
C ILE A 16 22.05 -7.41 -6.80
N LYS A 17 22.94 -7.61 -5.85
CA LYS A 17 24.13 -6.74 -5.70
C LYS A 17 24.95 -6.70 -6.98
N SER A 18 25.24 -7.87 -7.54
CA SER A 18 26.06 -8.04 -8.75
C SER A 18 25.30 -7.80 -10.06
N LEU A 19 23.95 -7.67 -10.02
CA LEU A 19 23.13 -7.48 -11.19
C LEU A 19 23.44 -6.16 -11.89
N LYS A 20 23.75 -6.23 -13.19
CA LYS A 20 23.74 -5.08 -14.08
C LYS A 20 22.28 -4.85 -14.52
N PRO A 21 21.69 -3.69 -14.21
CA PRO A 21 20.32 -3.42 -14.63
C PRO A 21 20.24 -3.45 -16.16
N TYR A 22 19.08 -3.85 -16.67
CA TYR A 22 18.78 -3.66 -18.09
C TYR A 22 18.70 -2.15 -18.37
N SER A 23 19.50 -1.69 -19.34
CA SER A 23 19.39 -0.32 -19.88
C SER A 23 18.45 -0.37 -21.07
N SER A 24 17.33 0.32 -20.99
CA SER A 24 16.49 0.53 -22.19
C SER A 24 17.15 1.57 -23.08
N ALA A 25 16.87 1.50 -24.39
CA ALA A 25 17.36 2.52 -25.33
C ALA A 25 16.97 3.95 -24.89
N ARG A 26 15.78 4.10 -24.25
CA ARG A 26 15.31 5.38 -23.70
C ARG A 26 16.10 5.86 -22.48
N ASP A 27 16.70 4.95 -21.68
CA ASP A 27 17.53 5.32 -20.53
C ASP A 27 18.90 5.89 -20.95
N GLU A 28 19.37 5.58 -22.17
CA GLU A 28 20.65 6.06 -22.71
C GLU A 28 20.59 7.54 -23.13
N PHE A 29 19.39 8.06 -23.40
CA PHE A 29 19.16 9.42 -23.86
C PHE A 29 18.47 10.26 -22.78
N LYS A 30 19.24 10.94 -21.95
CA LYS A 30 18.72 11.78 -20.85
C LYS A 30 18.17 13.14 -21.31
N GLU A 31 18.62 13.64 -22.46
CA GLU A 31 18.17 14.91 -23.03
C GLU A 31 17.39 14.60 -24.33
N LEU A 32 16.07 14.63 -24.22
CA LEU A 32 15.18 14.49 -25.36
C LEU A 32 15.07 15.84 -26.09
N ASP A 33 15.84 16.03 -27.17
CA ASP A 33 15.56 17.09 -28.11
C ASP A 33 14.29 16.76 -28.91
N ALA A 34 13.40 17.73 -29.08
CA ALA A 34 12.15 17.59 -29.81
C ALA A 34 12.33 17.14 -31.28
N ASN A 35 13.56 17.21 -31.82
CA ASN A 35 13.91 16.84 -33.19
C ASN A 35 14.49 15.44 -33.36
N MET A 36 14.59 14.65 -32.24
CA MET A 36 15.15 13.29 -32.33
C MET A 36 14.19 12.33 -33.03
N VAL A 37 14.72 11.53 -33.94
CA VAL A 37 14.00 10.40 -34.55
C VAL A 37 14.39 9.12 -33.86
N PHE A 38 13.42 8.49 -33.20
CA PHE A 38 13.65 7.25 -32.43
C PHE A 38 13.44 6.03 -33.31
N LEU A 39 14.52 5.28 -33.59
CA LEU A 39 14.55 4.04 -34.36
C LEU A 39 15.24 2.91 -33.56
N ASP A 40 15.12 2.95 -32.26
CA ASP A 40 15.90 2.22 -31.28
C ASP A 40 15.18 1.00 -30.67
N ALA A 41 13.85 0.99 -30.67
CA ALA A 41 13.05 0.04 -29.92
C ALA A 41 12.12 -0.84 -30.76
N ASN A 42 12.32 -0.90 -32.08
CA ASN A 42 11.54 -1.72 -33.02
C ASN A 42 10.02 -1.46 -32.99
N GLU A 43 9.62 -0.26 -32.61
CA GLU A 43 8.22 0.14 -32.46
C GLU A 43 7.56 0.34 -33.85
N ASN A 44 6.25 0.19 -33.86
CA ASN A 44 5.48 0.56 -35.05
C ASN A 44 5.55 2.09 -35.25
N PRO A 45 6.00 2.61 -36.42
CA PRO A 45 6.15 4.05 -36.64
C PRO A 45 4.83 4.80 -36.85
N PHE A 46 3.72 4.10 -37.05
CA PHE A 46 2.43 4.74 -37.30
C PHE A 46 1.76 5.20 -36.03
N GLU A 47 1.56 6.51 -35.93
CA GLU A 47 1.02 7.15 -34.72
C GLU A 47 -0.43 6.71 -34.44
N ASN A 48 -0.68 6.25 -33.20
CA ASN A 48 -2.01 5.88 -32.68
C ASN A 48 -2.21 6.28 -31.22
N GLY A 49 -1.30 7.08 -30.65
CA GLY A 49 -1.33 7.58 -29.28
C GLY A 49 -0.67 6.65 -28.26
N VAL A 50 -0.32 5.41 -28.65
CA VAL A 50 0.31 4.41 -27.78
C VAL A 50 1.28 3.49 -28.52
N ASN A 51 1.69 3.86 -29.73
CA ASN A 51 2.62 3.09 -30.57
C ASN A 51 4.08 3.14 -30.06
N ARG A 52 4.39 4.03 -29.14
CA ARG A 52 5.72 4.18 -28.56
C ARG A 52 5.76 3.70 -27.12
N TYR A 53 6.90 3.13 -26.71
CA TYR A 53 7.13 2.82 -25.30
C TYR A 53 7.03 4.08 -24.44
N PRO A 54 6.44 3.98 -23.24
CA PRO A 54 6.34 5.10 -22.31
C PRO A 54 7.70 5.49 -21.73
N ASP A 55 7.76 6.62 -21.03
CA ASP A 55 8.92 6.99 -20.24
C ASP A 55 9.17 5.93 -19.15
N PRO A 56 10.33 5.20 -19.17
CA PRO A 56 10.64 4.14 -18.22
C PRO A 56 10.83 4.66 -16.79
N GLN A 57 11.12 5.95 -16.63
CA GLN A 57 11.33 6.62 -15.35
C GLN A 57 10.10 7.37 -14.84
N GLN A 58 9.02 7.48 -15.64
CA GLN A 58 7.78 8.19 -15.32
C GLN A 58 8.06 9.64 -14.86
N THR A 59 9.01 10.30 -15.50
CA THR A 59 9.64 11.55 -15.07
C THR A 59 8.62 12.65 -14.75
N ASN A 60 7.71 12.95 -15.68
CA ASN A 60 6.71 14.00 -15.50
C ASN A 60 5.79 13.72 -14.31
N LEU A 61 5.37 12.46 -14.16
CA LEU A 61 4.50 12.07 -13.05
C LEU A 61 5.22 12.14 -11.70
N LYS A 62 6.49 11.68 -11.63
CA LYS A 62 7.30 11.76 -10.42
C LYS A 62 7.59 13.21 -10.01
N ILE A 63 7.83 14.12 -10.96
CA ILE A 63 8.02 15.55 -10.67
C ILE A 63 6.78 16.13 -9.99
N GLU A 64 5.58 15.84 -10.48
CA GLU A 64 4.36 16.34 -9.87
C GLU A 64 4.05 15.67 -8.52
N LEU A 65 4.30 14.37 -8.39
CA LEU A 65 4.22 13.66 -7.10
C LEU A 65 5.21 14.24 -6.08
N SER A 66 6.44 14.55 -6.51
CA SER A 66 7.46 15.19 -5.68
C SER A 66 6.98 16.52 -5.10
N LYS A 67 6.34 17.36 -5.91
CA LYS A 67 5.75 18.63 -5.46
C LYS A 67 4.60 18.43 -4.45
N VAL A 68 3.79 17.40 -4.67
CA VAL A 68 2.63 17.10 -3.80
C VAL A 68 3.06 16.52 -2.47
N LYS A 69 3.97 15.53 -2.50
CA LYS A 69 4.38 14.75 -1.33
C LYS A 69 5.62 15.33 -0.65
N LYS A 70 6.29 16.33 -1.24
CA LYS A 70 7.52 16.96 -0.77
C LYS A 70 8.68 15.98 -0.59
N ILE A 71 8.74 14.96 -1.45
CA ILE A 71 9.78 13.94 -1.46
C ILE A 71 10.56 14.04 -2.78
N PRO A 72 11.90 14.03 -2.77
CA PRO A 72 12.72 14.05 -3.98
C PRO A 72 12.41 12.89 -4.94
N VAL A 73 12.50 13.14 -6.25
CA VAL A 73 12.20 12.16 -7.31
C VAL A 73 13.03 10.87 -7.18
N ASN A 74 14.29 10.98 -6.78
CA ASN A 74 15.23 9.87 -6.59
C ASN A 74 14.90 8.99 -5.36
N ARG A 75 13.96 9.42 -4.52
CA ARG A 75 13.45 8.66 -3.36
C ARG A 75 12.08 8.03 -3.62
N MET A 76 11.67 7.92 -4.89
CA MET A 76 10.41 7.27 -5.23
C MET A 76 10.54 6.33 -6.44
N LEU A 77 9.79 5.22 -6.38
CA LEU A 77 9.60 4.27 -7.46
C LEU A 77 8.12 4.05 -7.69
N LEU A 78 7.69 4.01 -8.95
CA LEU A 78 6.31 3.72 -9.33
C LEU A 78 6.17 2.28 -9.80
N GLY A 79 5.08 1.63 -9.39
CA GLY A 79 4.75 0.27 -9.77
C GLY A 79 3.33 0.13 -10.31
N ASN A 80 3.07 -0.99 -10.96
CA ASN A 80 1.76 -1.35 -11.49
C ASN A 80 0.83 -1.80 -10.35
N GLY A 81 0.40 -0.86 -9.53
CA GLY A 81 -0.21 -1.02 -8.21
C GLY A 81 0.84 -1.21 -7.10
N SER A 82 0.41 -1.06 -5.85
CA SER A 82 1.28 -1.33 -4.69
C SER A 82 1.73 -2.79 -4.63
N ASP A 83 0.98 -3.71 -5.24
CA ASP A 83 1.31 -5.14 -5.24
C ASP A 83 2.62 -5.40 -6.01
N GLU A 84 2.87 -4.73 -7.15
CA GLU A 84 4.17 -4.83 -7.84
C GLU A 84 5.30 -4.24 -7.00
N VAL A 85 5.06 -3.11 -6.33
CA VAL A 85 6.05 -2.49 -5.43
C VAL A 85 6.43 -3.46 -4.32
N LEU A 86 5.42 -4.06 -3.68
CA LEU A 86 5.65 -5.05 -2.62
C LEU A 86 6.43 -6.27 -3.15
N ASP A 87 6.07 -6.83 -4.31
CA ASP A 87 6.78 -7.96 -4.92
C ASP A 87 8.25 -7.63 -5.22
N LEU A 88 8.53 -6.42 -5.74
CA LEU A 88 9.90 -5.97 -5.94
C LEU A 88 10.71 -5.94 -4.63
N ILE A 89 10.10 -5.51 -3.52
CA ILE A 89 10.74 -5.51 -2.20
C ILE A 89 11.09 -6.94 -1.78
N PHE A 90 10.17 -7.90 -1.89
CA PHE A 90 10.46 -9.31 -1.62
C PHE A 90 11.64 -9.82 -2.46
N ARG A 91 11.59 -9.59 -3.76
CA ARG A 91 12.60 -10.06 -4.71
C ARG A 91 13.97 -9.42 -4.53
N ALA A 92 14.03 -8.19 -4.02
CA ALA A 92 15.27 -7.48 -3.78
C ALA A 92 15.98 -7.92 -2.49
N PHE A 93 15.20 -8.19 -1.44
CA PHE A 93 15.74 -8.26 -0.08
C PHE A 93 15.58 -9.63 0.61
N CYS A 94 14.78 -10.55 0.08
CA CYS A 94 14.58 -11.86 0.70
C CYS A 94 15.10 -12.99 -0.17
N GLU A 95 16.06 -13.76 0.35
CA GLU A 95 16.55 -14.97 -0.31
C GLU A 95 15.57 -16.14 -0.07
N PRO A 96 15.04 -16.76 -1.15
CA PRO A 96 14.09 -17.87 -1.04
C PRO A 96 14.63 -19.01 -0.17
N LYS A 97 13.78 -19.60 0.67
CA LYS A 97 14.08 -20.72 1.59
C LYS A 97 15.11 -20.40 2.70
N GLN A 98 15.59 -19.17 2.80
CA GLN A 98 16.56 -18.76 3.81
C GLN A 98 16.02 -17.65 4.70
N ASP A 99 15.46 -16.62 4.08
CA ASP A 99 14.98 -15.44 4.79
C ASP A 99 13.51 -15.57 5.16
N ASN A 100 13.10 -14.78 6.13
CA ASN A 100 11.73 -14.67 6.56
C ASN A 100 11.26 -13.23 6.63
N ILE A 101 9.94 -13.07 6.68
CA ILE A 101 9.26 -11.82 6.92
C ILE A 101 8.40 -11.90 8.16
N ILE A 102 8.11 -10.74 8.77
CA ILE A 102 7.17 -10.63 9.87
C ILE A 102 5.93 -9.88 9.39
N THR A 103 4.75 -10.47 9.63
CA THR A 103 3.45 -9.84 9.39
C THR A 103 2.62 -9.79 10.67
N LEU A 104 1.66 -8.89 10.72
CA LEU A 104 0.85 -8.61 11.92
C LEU A 104 -0.65 -8.89 11.69
N PRO A 105 -1.08 -10.17 11.55
CA PRO A 105 -2.49 -10.48 11.38
C PRO A 105 -3.35 -10.02 12.59
N PRO A 106 -4.61 -9.57 12.31
CA PRO A 106 -5.26 -9.46 11.01
C PRO A 106 -4.72 -8.27 10.21
N THR A 107 -4.28 -8.51 8.97
CA THR A 107 -3.71 -7.48 8.12
C THR A 107 -3.99 -7.76 6.63
N TYR A 108 -3.37 -6.99 5.73
CA TYR A 108 -3.53 -7.15 4.28
C TYR A 108 -2.96 -8.49 3.80
N GLY A 109 -3.81 -9.32 3.18
CA GLY A 109 -3.48 -10.71 2.86
C GLY A 109 -2.44 -10.88 1.74
N MET A 110 -2.12 -9.83 0.97
CA MET A 110 -1.12 -9.93 -0.11
C MET A 110 0.29 -10.16 0.41
N TYR A 111 0.62 -9.76 1.62
CA TYR A 111 1.94 -10.05 2.19
C TYR A 111 2.21 -11.55 2.25
N GLN A 112 1.24 -12.32 2.75
CA GLN A 112 1.31 -13.78 2.76
C GLN A 112 1.36 -14.38 1.35
N VAL A 113 0.56 -13.85 0.42
CA VAL A 113 0.53 -14.32 -0.96
C VAL A 113 1.90 -14.10 -1.62
N LEU A 114 2.49 -12.92 -1.46
CA LEU A 114 3.80 -12.60 -2.01
C LEU A 114 4.93 -13.40 -1.35
N ALA A 115 4.87 -13.62 -0.03
CA ALA A 115 5.80 -14.51 0.66
C ALA A 115 5.76 -15.93 0.06
N ASN A 116 4.56 -16.48 -0.13
CA ASN A 116 4.40 -17.81 -0.73
C ASN A 116 4.91 -17.87 -2.18
N ILE A 117 4.59 -16.85 -3.02
CA ILE A 117 5.06 -16.77 -4.42
C ILE A 117 6.58 -16.75 -4.48
N ASN A 118 7.23 -16.00 -3.58
CA ASN A 118 8.67 -15.86 -3.52
C ASN A 118 9.36 -16.97 -2.68
N ASN A 119 8.58 -17.92 -2.14
CA ASN A 119 9.08 -19.01 -1.28
C ASN A 119 9.87 -18.49 -0.05
N ILE A 120 9.31 -17.47 0.61
CA ILE A 120 9.82 -16.82 1.81
C ILE A 120 8.94 -17.25 2.99
N GLU A 121 9.56 -17.59 4.12
CA GLU A 121 8.84 -17.91 5.35
C GLU A 121 8.13 -16.67 5.92
N GLU A 122 6.87 -16.84 6.31
CA GLU A 122 6.09 -15.80 6.98
C GLU A 122 5.96 -16.10 8.47
N GLN A 123 6.56 -15.28 9.31
CA GLN A 123 6.38 -15.29 10.76
C GLN A 123 5.20 -14.39 11.14
N LYS A 124 4.11 -15.01 11.62
CA LYS A 124 2.87 -14.32 11.98
C LYS A 124 2.85 -13.94 13.45
N ILE A 125 2.78 -12.66 13.75
CA ILE A 125 2.62 -12.15 15.09
C ILE A 125 1.29 -11.41 15.17
N LEU A 126 0.32 -11.97 15.90
CA LEU A 126 -1.00 -11.35 16.01
C LEU A 126 -0.90 -9.96 16.61
N LEU A 127 -1.70 -9.04 16.08
CA LEU A 127 -1.98 -7.78 16.74
C LEU A 127 -2.55 -8.02 18.14
N THR A 128 -2.47 -7.05 19.01
CA THR A 128 -3.11 -7.05 20.32
C THR A 128 -4.63 -6.96 20.21
N ALA A 129 -5.37 -7.12 21.31
CA ALA A 129 -6.84 -7.05 21.28
C ALA A 129 -7.39 -5.68 20.84
N ASP A 130 -6.59 -4.62 20.95
CA ASP A 130 -6.86 -3.27 20.45
C ASP A 130 -6.25 -3.00 19.06
N PHE A 131 -5.88 -4.07 18.37
CA PHE A 131 -5.30 -4.05 17.01
C PHE A 131 -4.02 -3.21 16.90
N GLN A 132 -3.17 -3.25 17.91
CA GLN A 132 -1.86 -2.60 17.90
C GLN A 132 -0.71 -3.61 17.74
N PRO A 133 0.45 -3.20 17.23
CA PRO A 133 1.65 -4.02 17.20
C PRO A 133 2.09 -4.44 18.62
N ASN A 134 2.41 -5.71 18.80
CA ASN A 134 3.06 -6.21 20.01
C ASN A 134 4.58 -6.13 19.83
N VAL A 135 5.15 -4.97 20.16
CA VAL A 135 6.57 -4.64 19.91
C VAL A 135 7.50 -5.68 20.52
N ASP A 136 7.30 -6.04 21.80
CA ASP A 136 8.17 -7.00 22.49
C ASP A 136 8.16 -8.37 21.80
N LYS A 137 6.98 -8.84 21.42
CA LYS A 137 6.85 -10.12 20.71
C LYS A 137 7.48 -10.08 19.34
N ILE A 138 7.33 -8.97 18.60
CA ILE A 138 7.95 -8.76 17.28
C ILE A 138 9.47 -8.84 17.40
N LEU A 139 10.06 -8.04 18.30
CA LEU A 139 11.51 -7.97 18.47
C LEU A 139 12.11 -9.27 19.03
N LYS A 140 11.36 -10.00 19.86
CA LYS A 140 11.77 -11.32 20.37
C LYS A 140 11.71 -12.42 19.32
N THR A 141 10.78 -12.32 18.36
CA THR A 141 10.61 -13.31 17.29
C THR A 141 11.60 -13.07 16.14
N ALA A 142 11.95 -11.81 15.90
CA ALA A 142 12.89 -11.45 14.86
C ALA A 142 14.27 -12.12 15.06
N ASP A 143 14.82 -12.69 14.01
CA ASP A 143 16.14 -13.32 13.96
C ASP A 143 17.02 -12.72 12.85
N ALA A 144 18.19 -13.31 12.60
CA ALA A 144 19.13 -12.84 11.59
C ALA A 144 18.58 -12.96 10.14
N ASN A 145 17.59 -13.81 9.93
CA ASN A 145 16.96 -14.05 8.64
C ASN A 145 15.69 -13.19 8.44
N SER A 146 15.28 -12.44 9.47
CA SER A 146 14.11 -11.57 9.39
C SER A 146 14.44 -10.29 8.64
N LYS A 147 14.13 -10.24 7.33
CA LYS A 147 14.50 -9.14 6.43
C LYS A 147 13.47 -8.04 6.37
N LEU A 148 12.19 -8.37 6.42
CA LEU A 148 11.10 -7.41 6.21
C LEU A 148 10.07 -7.51 7.35
N LEU A 149 9.65 -6.34 7.87
CA LEU A 149 8.53 -6.20 8.79
C LEU A 149 7.44 -5.36 8.11
N PHE A 150 6.23 -5.92 7.96
CA PHE A 150 5.10 -5.23 7.33
C PHE A 150 4.16 -4.62 8.36
N LEU A 151 3.94 -3.32 8.27
CA LEU A 151 3.01 -2.52 9.08
C LEU A 151 1.98 -1.87 8.15
N CYS A 152 0.74 -2.35 8.14
CA CYS A 152 -0.35 -1.71 7.41
C CYS A 152 -1.00 -0.64 8.31
N SER A 153 -0.84 0.63 8.00
CA SER A 153 -1.37 1.72 8.86
C SER A 153 -1.81 2.92 8.02
N PRO A 154 -3.12 3.22 7.99
CA PRO A 154 -4.25 2.53 8.64
C PRO A 154 -4.42 1.08 8.21
N ASN A 155 -4.74 0.19 9.17
CA ASN A 155 -4.73 -1.25 8.91
C ASN A 155 -5.99 -1.74 8.17
N ASN A 156 -5.82 -2.71 7.31
CA ASN A 156 -6.90 -3.45 6.67
C ASN A 156 -6.88 -4.91 7.16
N PRO A 157 -7.92 -5.41 7.85
CA PRO A 157 -9.30 -4.94 7.79
C PRO A 157 -9.78 -4.10 8.98
N THR A 158 -8.98 -3.80 9.96
CA THR A 158 -9.43 -3.25 11.25
C THR A 158 -9.74 -1.75 11.21
N GLY A 159 -9.13 -1.01 10.28
CA GLY A 159 -9.39 0.41 10.02
C GLY A 159 -8.57 1.37 10.86
N ASN A 160 -8.00 0.93 11.98
CA ASN A 160 -7.23 1.78 12.89
C ASN A 160 -5.79 2.01 12.43
N SER A 161 -5.21 3.11 12.84
CA SER A 161 -3.78 3.40 12.71
C SER A 161 -2.99 2.82 13.88
N PHE A 162 -1.70 2.60 13.65
CA PHE A 162 -0.79 2.13 14.70
C PHE A 162 -0.20 3.30 15.49
N SER A 163 0.02 3.08 16.79
CA SER A 163 0.66 4.05 17.67
C SER A 163 2.04 4.46 17.14
N GLU A 164 2.26 5.77 17.01
CA GLU A 164 3.53 6.34 16.55
C GLU A 164 4.71 5.84 17.38
N VAL A 165 4.59 5.82 18.71
CA VAL A 165 5.64 5.34 19.64
C VAL A 165 6.00 3.88 19.35
N LYS A 166 5.01 3.02 19.07
CA LYS A 166 5.26 1.61 18.75
C LYS A 166 5.95 1.44 17.40
N VAL A 167 5.50 2.18 16.40
CA VAL A 167 6.12 2.17 15.05
C VAL A 167 7.54 2.68 15.11
N GLU A 168 7.79 3.80 15.78
CA GLU A 168 9.13 4.37 15.96
C GLU A 168 10.07 3.40 16.71
N THR A 169 9.57 2.72 17.73
CA THR A 169 10.36 1.71 18.46
C THR A 169 10.77 0.57 17.52
N LEU A 170 9.86 0.11 16.66
CA LEU A 170 10.17 -0.92 15.66
C LEU A 170 11.19 -0.43 14.62
N LEU A 171 11.04 0.80 14.11
CA LEU A 171 12.00 1.41 13.19
C LEU A 171 13.41 1.50 13.78
N LYS A 172 13.53 1.81 15.06
CA LYS A 172 14.82 1.91 15.77
C LYS A 172 15.44 0.57 16.16
N SER A 173 14.63 -0.47 16.33
CA SER A 173 15.08 -1.71 16.97
C SER A 173 15.05 -2.93 16.04
N PHE A 174 14.33 -2.89 14.92
CA PHE A 174 14.31 -3.97 13.95
C PHE A 174 15.52 -3.89 13.01
N ASN A 175 16.27 -4.98 12.88
CA ASN A 175 17.51 -5.01 12.09
C ASN A 175 17.30 -5.18 10.58
N GLY A 176 16.06 -5.28 10.10
CA GLY A 176 15.67 -5.36 8.69
C GLY A 176 14.99 -4.09 8.21
N LEU A 177 14.34 -4.19 7.05
CA LEU A 177 13.51 -3.11 6.50
C LEU A 177 12.11 -3.15 7.13
N VAL A 178 11.60 -1.98 7.50
CA VAL A 178 10.24 -1.79 7.98
C VAL A 178 9.42 -1.16 6.87
N ILE A 179 8.42 -1.89 6.39
CA ILE A 179 7.51 -1.45 5.34
C ILE A 179 6.22 -0.94 5.98
N ILE A 180 5.95 0.36 5.85
CA ILE A 180 4.68 0.94 6.27
C ILE A 180 3.80 1.09 5.04
N ASP A 181 2.73 0.27 4.99
CA ASP A 181 1.74 0.33 3.92
C ASP A 181 0.67 1.36 4.28
N GLU A 182 0.79 2.51 3.67
CA GLU A 182 -0.06 3.69 3.84
C GLU A 182 -1.16 3.78 2.77
N ALA A 183 -1.72 2.66 2.32
CA ALA A 183 -2.75 2.67 1.28
C ALA A 183 -3.99 3.51 1.65
N TYR A 184 -4.22 3.80 2.92
CA TYR A 184 -5.38 4.55 3.43
C TYR A 184 -5.02 5.87 4.13
N ILE A 185 -3.75 6.29 4.10
CA ILE A 185 -3.24 7.45 4.85
C ILE A 185 -3.98 8.76 4.55
N ASP A 186 -4.44 8.96 3.31
CA ASP A 186 -5.13 10.18 2.91
C ASP A 186 -6.52 10.35 3.61
N PHE A 187 -7.03 9.33 4.33
CA PHE A 187 -8.26 9.40 5.14
C PHE A 187 -8.00 9.60 6.64
N PHE A 188 -6.75 9.58 7.05
CA PHE A 188 -6.31 9.78 8.42
C PHE A 188 -6.00 11.25 8.69
N SER A 189 -6.25 11.70 9.92
CA SER A 189 -6.07 13.11 10.31
C SER A 189 -4.64 13.48 10.68
N GLU A 190 -3.80 12.47 10.96
CA GLU A 190 -2.41 12.69 11.35
C GLU A 190 -1.48 12.59 10.14
N GLU A 191 -0.23 12.96 10.37
CA GLU A 191 0.77 13.05 9.32
C GLU A 191 1.26 11.66 8.87
N SER A 192 1.59 11.56 7.58
CA SER A 192 2.24 10.39 7.00
C SER A 192 3.67 10.24 7.52
N TRP A 193 4.13 9.00 7.68
CA TRP A 193 5.53 8.66 7.95
C TRP A 193 6.50 9.16 6.87
N LEU A 194 6.00 9.60 5.72
CA LEU A 194 6.79 10.27 4.69
C LEU A 194 7.58 11.47 5.22
N LEU A 195 7.04 12.21 6.16
CA LEU A 195 7.71 13.38 6.74
C LEU A 195 8.93 12.99 7.58
N ARG A 196 9.00 11.74 8.01
CA ARG A 196 10.08 11.17 8.82
C ARG A 196 10.99 10.21 8.03
N LEU A 197 10.85 10.16 6.70
CA LEU A 197 11.62 9.23 5.84
C LEU A 197 13.14 9.41 5.97
N GLU A 198 13.60 10.63 6.27
CA GLU A 198 15.02 10.92 6.44
C GLU A 198 15.59 10.47 7.79
N GLU A 199 14.74 10.28 8.79
CA GLU A 199 15.15 9.86 10.13
C GLU A 199 15.47 8.36 10.20
N PHE A 200 14.88 7.56 9.30
CA PHE A 200 14.93 6.10 9.36
C PHE A 200 15.41 5.50 8.03
N PRO A 201 16.70 5.17 7.89
CA PRO A 201 17.25 4.64 6.64
C PRO A 201 16.71 3.26 6.26
N ASN A 202 16.10 2.53 7.20
CA ASN A 202 15.44 1.23 6.99
C ASN A 202 13.93 1.34 6.72
N LEU A 203 13.38 2.55 6.57
CA LEU A 203 11.96 2.77 6.31
C LEU A 203 11.66 2.70 4.81
N ILE A 204 10.63 1.92 4.48
CA ILE A 204 9.97 1.93 3.17
C ILE A 204 8.50 2.28 3.39
N ILE A 205 7.99 3.20 2.59
CA ILE A 205 6.57 3.55 2.61
C ILE A 205 5.95 3.19 1.28
N THR A 206 4.80 2.52 1.31
CA THR A 206 4.01 2.25 0.11
C THR A 206 2.70 3.01 0.15
N GLN A 207 2.37 3.69 -0.95
CA GLN A 207 1.10 4.38 -1.14
C GLN A 207 0.48 3.96 -2.48
N THR A 208 -0.80 4.29 -2.69
CA THR A 208 -1.52 3.94 -3.92
C THR A 208 -2.50 5.01 -4.33
N LEU A 209 -2.69 5.19 -5.64
CA LEU A 209 -3.77 6.02 -6.17
C LEU A 209 -5.12 5.29 -6.22
N SER A 210 -5.18 4.02 -5.83
CA SER A 210 -6.39 3.19 -5.91
C SER A 210 -7.49 3.59 -4.92
N LYS A 211 -7.16 4.27 -3.82
CA LYS A 211 -8.09 4.58 -2.72
C LYS A 211 -8.54 6.03 -2.77
N ALA A 212 -7.89 6.93 -2.08
CA ALA A 212 -8.27 8.33 -1.98
C ALA A 212 -8.30 9.06 -3.34
N TYR A 213 -7.38 8.72 -4.22
CA TYR A 213 -7.37 9.30 -5.57
C TYR A 213 -8.44 8.71 -6.50
N GLY A 214 -9.16 7.65 -6.11
CA GLY A 214 -10.24 7.05 -6.90
C GLY A 214 -9.77 6.42 -8.22
N MET A 215 -8.55 5.93 -8.29
CA MET A 215 -7.92 5.46 -9.53
C MET A 215 -7.56 3.97 -9.51
N ALA A 216 -8.39 3.14 -8.86
CA ALA A 216 -8.13 1.70 -8.76
C ALA A 216 -7.92 1.01 -10.13
N GLY A 217 -8.62 1.47 -11.16
CA GLY A 217 -8.59 0.87 -12.51
C GLY A 217 -7.29 1.10 -13.28
N ILE A 218 -6.51 2.14 -12.96
CA ILE A 218 -5.24 2.41 -13.68
C ILE A 218 -4.04 1.69 -13.07
N ARG A 219 -4.20 1.05 -11.90
CA ARG A 219 -3.14 0.27 -11.26
C ARG A 219 -1.85 1.06 -11.03
N LEU A 220 -1.84 2.06 -10.14
CA LEU A 220 -0.63 2.80 -9.77
C LEU A 220 -0.38 2.75 -8.27
N GLY A 221 0.79 2.24 -7.89
CA GLY A 221 1.37 2.26 -6.56
C GLY A 221 2.67 3.05 -6.54
N ILE A 222 3.06 3.51 -5.36
CA ILE A 222 4.24 4.33 -5.16
C ILE A 222 5.01 3.76 -3.97
N CYS A 223 6.31 3.58 -4.15
CA CYS A 223 7.28 3.30 -3.11
C CYS A 223 8.06 4.58 -2.79
N TYR A 224 8.24 4.87 -1.53
CA TYR A 224 9.14 5.91 -1.04
C TYR A 224 10.14 5.29 -0.07
N ALA A 225 11.42 5.57 -0.26
CA ALA A 225 12.50 5.07 0.59
C ALA A 225 13.77 5.91 0.45
N SER A 226 14.85 5.53 1.11
CA SER A 226 16.17 6.13 0.86
C SER A 226 16.60 5.93 -0.60
N GLU A 227 17.52 6.77 -1.07
CA GLU A 227 18.03 6.67 -2.46
C GLU A 227 18.65 5.32 -2.74
N GLU A 228 19.34 4.74 -1.76
CA GLU A 228 20.01 3.45 -1.87
C GLU A 228 18.97 2.32 -2.06
N ILE A 229 17.88 2.34 -1.30
CA ILE A 229 16.80 1.36 -1.44
C ILE A 229 16.14 1.50 -2.82
N ILE A 230 15.83 2.71 -3.23
CA ILE A 230 15.21 2.98 -4.55
C ILE A 230 16.15 2.55 -5.68
N ALA A 231 17.46 2.77 -5.54
CA ALA A 231 18.44 2.31 -6.52
C ALA A 231 18.46 0.78 -6.66
N VAL A 232 18.38 0.05 -5.54
CA VAL A 232 18.29 -1.43 -5.55
C VAL A 232 17.02 -1.89 -6.25
N LEU A 233 15.86 -1.32 -5.92
CA LEU A 233 14.59 -1.67 -6.54
C LEU A 233 14.57 -1.37 -8.05
N ASN A 234 15.18 -0.27 -8.47
CA ASN A 234 15.30 0.08 -9.89
C ASN A 234 16.16 -0.91 -10.71
N LYS A 235 17.11 -1.64 -10.08
CA LYS A 235 17.86 -2.69 -10.78
C LYS A 235 16.99 -3.83 -11.29
N ILE A 236 15.90 -4.14 -10.57
CA ILE A 236 15.05 -5.30 -10.85
C ILE A 236 13.65 -4.93 -11.37
N LYS A 237 13.31 -3.64 -11.30
CA LYS A 237 12.05 -3.14 -11.85
C LYS A 237 12.03 -3.39 -13.37
N PRO A 238 10.97 -4.02 -13.93
CA PRO A 238 10.85 -4.14 -15.37
C PRO A 238 10.88 -2.75 -16.04
N PRO A 239 11.62 -2.58 -17.13
CA PRO A 239 11.53 -1.35 -17.91
C PRO A 239 10.09 -1.17 -18.41
N TYR A 240 9.63 0.07 -18.50
CA TYR A 240 8.26 0.38 -18.99
C TYR A 240 7.12 -0.25 -18.17
N ASN A 241 7.35 -0.58 -16.89
CA ASN A 241 6.38 -1.26 -16.04
C ASN A 241 5.05 -0.51 -15.88
N VAL A 242 5.07 0.81 -15.90
CA VAL A 242 3.87 1.66 -15.86
C VAL A 242 3.58 2.17 -17.27
N ASN A 243 2.46 1.73 -17.85
CA ASN A 243 2.09 2.06 -19.23
C ASN A 243 1.71 3.54 -19.40
N GLU A 244 1.75 4.02 -20.65
CA GLU A 244 1.51 5.41 -21.02
C GLU A 244 0.13 5.93 -20.56
N LEU A 245 -0.93 5.15 -20.77
CA LEU A 245 -2.29 5.56 -20.38
C LEU A 245 -2.42 5.74 -18.86
N THR A 246 -1.75 4.89 -18.09
CA THR A 246 -1.68 5.02 -16.62
C THR A 246 -0.95 6.29 -16.24
N GLN A 247 0.23 6.56 -16.82
CA GLN A 247 1.01 7.77 -16.53
C GLN A 247 0.22 9.03 -16.82
N GLN A 248 -0.40 9.14 -17.99
CA GLN A 248 -1.22 10.29 -18.39
C GLN A 248 -2.43 10.52 -17.48
N LYS A 249 -3.17 9.43 -17.14
CA LYS A 249 -4.35 9.53 -16.28
C LYS A 249 -3.96 9.90 -14.84
N ALA A 250 -2.89 9.30 -14.31
CA ALA A 250 -2.37 9.61 -12.99
C ALA A 250 -1.91 11.07 -12.91
N LEU A 251 -1.14 11.55 -13.89
CA LEU A 251 -0.67 12.93 -13.95
C LEU A 251 -1.84 13.93 -13.90
N LYS A 252 -2.86 13.74 -14.74
CA LYS A 252 -4.07 14.58 -14.72
C LYS A 252 -4.76 14.59 -13.36
N ARG A 253 -4.78 13.45 -12.67
CA ARG A 253 -5.42 13.33 -11.36
C ARG A 253 -4.61 14.01 -10.26
N VAL A 254 -3.29 13.81 -10.26
CA VAL A 254 -2.35 14.40 -9.28
C VAL A 254 -2.36 15.93 -9.39
N LEU A 255 -2.45 16.48 -10.59
CA LEU A 255 -2.57 17.93 -10.82
C LEU A 255 -3.88 18.52 -10.27
N ASN A 256 -4.93 17.72 -10.13
CA ASN A 256 -6.24 18.19 -9.65
C ASN A 256 -6.43 17.98 -8.13
N LYS A 257 -5.52 18.51 -7.32
CA LYS A 257 -5.48 18.34 -5.86
C LYS A 257 -6.80 18.73 -5.19
N ASN A 258 -7.36 19.88 -5.56
CA ASN A 258 -8.57 20.40 -4.93
C ASN A 258 -9.77 19.45 -5.10
N LYS A 259 -9.87 18.80 -6.26
CA LYS A 259 -10.91 17.80 -6.48
C LYS A 259 -10.68 16.55 -5.64
N VAL A 260 -9.43 16.09 -5.53
CA VAL A 260 -9.10 14.93 -4.69
C VAL A 260 -9.43 15.22 -3.24
N GLN A 261 -9.00 16.37 -2.73
CA GLN A 261 -9.27 16.79 -1.35
C GLN A 261 -10.77 16.87 -1.05
N HIS A 262 -11.54 17.48 -1.93
CA HIS A 262 -12.99 17.58 -1.78
C HIS A 262 -13.68 16.20 -1.77
N GLU A 263 -13.21 15.25 -2.59
CA GLU A 263 -13.73 13.87 -2.58
C GLU A 263 -13.38 13.14 -1.29
N ILE A 264 -12.16 13.33 -0.74
CA ILE A 264 -11.74 12.79 0.56
C ILE A 264 -12.67 13.33 1.67
N GLU A 265 -12.87 14.64 1.75
CA GLU A 265 -13.76 15.28 2.72
C GLU A 265 -15.18 14.71 2.67
N LYS A 266 -15.72 14.52 1.47
CA LYS A 266 -17.03 13.85 1.30
C LYS A 266 -17.04 12.42 1.81
N ILE A 267 -16.00 11.65 1.56
CA ILE A 267 -15.90 10.27 2.06
C ILE A 267 -15.87 10.27 3.59
N LEU A 268 -15.08 11.16 4.21
CA LEU A 268 -15.00 11.29 5.66
C LEU A 268 -16.36 11.69 6.26
N GLU A 269 -17.03 12.67 5.69
CA GLU A 269 -18.41 13.06 6.09
C GLU A 269 -19.39 11.88 5.99
N GLN A 270 -19.30 11.12 4.91
CA GLN A 270 -20.17 9.94 4.72
C GLN A 270 -19.78 8.80 5.66
N ARG A 271 -18.52 8.65 6.03
CA ARG A 271 -18.06 7.70 7.04
C ARG A 271 -18.73 7.96 8.39
N ASP A 272 -18.69 9.21 8.85
CA ASP A 272 -19.25 9.59 10.14
C ASP A 272 -20.78 9.39 10.15
N LYS A 273 -21.47 9.79 9.08
CA LYS A 273 -22.91 9.56 8.92
C LYS A 273 -23.26 8.07 8.86
N LEU A 274 -22.44 7.25 8.23
CA LEU A 274 -22.63 5.79 8.17
C LEU A 274 -22.47 5.18 9.57
N ILE A 275 -21.43 5.53 10.31
CA ILE A 275 -21.18 5.06 11.68
C ILE A 275 -22.38 5.37 12.58
N GLU A 276 -22.91 6.59 12.55
CA GLU A 276 -24.07 6.96 13.35
C GLU A 276 -25.31 6.11 13.02
N LYS A 277 -25.56 5.84 11.76
CA LYS A 277 -26.70 5.01 11.35
C LYS A 277 -26.53 3.54 11.69
N LEU A 278 -25.29 3.02 11.69
CA LEU A 278 -25.00 1.64 12.07
C LEU A 278 -25.32 1.37 13.55
N LYS A 279 -25.23 2.36 14.43
CA LYS A 279 -25.58 2.24 15.85
C LYS A 279 -27.04 1.83 16.09
N SER A 280 -27.94 2.10 15.14
CA SER A 280 -29.36 1.75 15.22
C SER A 280 -29.71 0.34 14.75
N ILE A 281 -28.75 -0.45 14.30
CA ILE A 281 -28.97 -1.81 13.79
C ILE A 281 -28.78 -2.81 14.93
N SER A 282 -29.83 -3.54 15.29
CA SER A 282 -29.90 -4.36 16.51
C SER A 282 -28.89 -5.51 16.57
N PHE A 283 -28.52 -6.12 15.44
CA PHE A 283 -27.58 -7.24 15.37
C PHE A 283 -26.11 -6.81 15.30
N ILE A 284 -25.81 -5.49 15.28
CA ILE A 284 -24.45 -4.98 15.36
C ILE A 284 -24.04 -4.88 16.82
N GLU A 285 -23.09 -5.70 17.22
CA GLU A 285 -22.56 -5.78 18.59
C GLU A 285 -21.50 -4.71 18.86
N LYS A 286 -20.65 -4.41 17.82
CA LYS A 286 -19.56 -3.44 17.96
C LYS A 286 -19.25 -2.78 16.62
N ILE A 287 -18.98 -1.49 16.67
CA ILE A 287 -18.42 -0.72 15.56
C ILE A 287 -16.99 -0.34 15.96
N TYR A 288 -16.01 -0.76 15.17
CA TYR A 288 -14.61 -0.46 15.47
C TYR A 288 -14.24 0.94 14.99
N PRO A 289 -13.39 1.68 15.70
CA PRO A 289 -12.83 2.94 15.23
C PRO A 289 -12.11 2.76 13.90
N THR A 290 -12.13 3.79 13.05
CA THR A 290 -11.49 3.70 11.75
C THR A 290 -10.90 5.03 11.26
N ASP A 291 -9.70 4.95 10.72
CA ASP A 291 -8.96 6.01 10.05
C ASP A 291 -8.93 5.79 8.52
N ALA A 292 -9.69 4.80 8.02
CA ALA A 292 -9.76 4.43 6.62
C ALA A 292 -11.09 4.83 5.97
N ASN A 293 -11.26 4.50 4.68
CA ASN A 293 -12.51 4.66 3.94
C ASN A 293 -13.47 3.46 4.06
N PHE A 294 -13.39 2.73 5.15
CA PHE A 294 -14.28 1.60 5.46
C PHE A 294 -14.47 1.49 6.97
N VAL A 295 -15.47 0.74 7.38
CA VAL A 295 -15.78 0.47 8.79
C VAL A 295 -15.79 -1.03 9.01
N LEU A 296 -15.13 -1.52 10.06
CA LEU A 296 -15.25 -2.88 10.55
C LEU A 296 -16.35 -2.91 11.62
N ILE A 297 -17.29 -3.84 11.49
CA ILE A 297 -18.36 -4.08 12.47
C ILE A 297 -18.35 -5.53 12.92
N LYS A 298 -18.66 -5.77 14.20
CA LYS A 298 -18.96 -7.10 14.72
C LYS A 298 -20.46 -7.29 14.79
N VAL A 299 -20.93 -8.44 14.35
CA VAL A 299 -22.35 -8.78 14.29
C VAL A 299 -22.63 -10.14 14.94
N ASP A 300 -23.90 -10.48 15.15
CA ASP A 300 -24.35 -11.76 15.73
C ASP A 300 -23.86 -12.98 14.91
N ASP A 301 -24.05 -12.98 13.61
CA ASP A 301 -23.60 -14.02 12.67
C ASP A 301 -23.20 -13.38 11.33
N ALA A 302 -21.92 -13.15 11.15
CA ALA A 302 -21.41 -12.49 9.95
C ALA A 302 -21.62 -13.31 8.66
N THR A 303 -21.68 -14.62 8.73
CA THR A 303 -21.91 -15.46 7.54
C THR A 303 -23.35 -15.34 7.09
N LYS A 304 -24.30 -15.43 8.01
CA LYS A 304 -25.73 -15.21 7.77
C LYS A 304 -25.98 -13.80 7.22
N ARG A 305 -25.47 -12.77 7.91
CA ARG A 305 -25.70 -11.36 7.54
C ARG A 305 -25.05 -11.02 6.20
N TYR A 306 -23.88 -11.55 5.90
CA TYR A 306 -23.22 -11.44 4.59
C TYR A 306 -24.11 -12.02 3.48
N GLN A 307 -24.64 -13.24 3.66
CA GLN A 307 -25.48 -13.89 2.65
C GLN A 307 -26.80 -13.11 2.43
N GLN A 308 -27.43 -12.64 3.50
CA GLN A 308 -28.63 -11.80 3.42
C GLN A 308 -28.37 -10.50 2.63
N LEU A 309 -27.23 -9.83 2.86
CA LEU A 309 -26.86 -8.62 2.13
C LEU A 309 -26.61 -8.90 0.65
N ILE A 310 -25.93 -10.00 0.32
CA ILE A 310 -25.74 -10.42 -1.08
C ILE A 310 -27.07 -10.62 -1.78
N THR A 311 -28.02 -11.31 -1.14
CA THR A 311 -29.38 -11.50 -1.68
C THR A 311 -30.11 -10.17 -1.94
N ASN A 312 -29.84 -9.15 -1.10
CA ASN A 312 -30.36 -7.79 -1.28
C ASN A 312 -29.50 -6.90 -2.22
N GLY A 313 -28.58 -7.49 -2.98
CA GLY A 313 -27.73 -6.79 -3.95
C GLY A 313 -26.62 -5.92 -3.34
N ILE A 314 -26.26 -6.14 -2.08
CA ILE A 314 -25.19 -5.41 -1.39
C ILE A 314 -23.97 -6.32 -1.19
N VAL A 315 -22.85 -5.99 -1.84
CA VAL A 315 -21.58 -6.72 -1.74
C VAL A 315 -20.67 -6.06 -0.73
N ILE A 316 -20.32 -6.78 0.33
CA ILE A 316 -19.40 -6.36 1.39
C ILE A 316 -18.28 -7.41 1.57
N ARG A 317 -17.51 -7.31 2.65
CA ARG A 317 -16.49 -8.33 2.95
C ARG A 317 -16.75 -8.97 4.32
N ASN A 318 -16.94 -10.28 4.32
CA ASN A 318 -16.88 -11.10 5.53
C ASN A 318 -15.41 -11.30 5.92
N ARG A 319 -15.05 -11.01 7.20
CA ARG A 319 -13.70 -11.11 7.74
C ARG A 319 -13.56 -12.15 8.85
N THR A 320 -14.60 -12.89 9.12
CA THR A 320 -14.65 -13.92 10.18
C THR A 320 -13.49 -14.91 10.16
N LYS A 321 -12.94 -15.21 8.99
CA LYS A 321 -11.80 -16.15 8.86
C LYS A 321 -10.45 -15.56 9.26
N GLN A 322 -10.37 -14.25 9.49
CA GLN A 322 -9.12 -13.64 9.95
C GLN A 322 -9.04 -13.71 11.49
N PRO A 323 -7.85 -13.90 12.06
CA PRO A 323 -7.70 -13.91 13.51
C PRO A 323 -8.21 -12.61 14.12
N LEU A 324 -8.78 -12.66 15.32
CA LEU A 324 -9.36 -11.53 16.06
C LEU A 324 -10.54 -10.83 15.34
N CYS A 325 -11.03 -11.40 14.24
CA CYS A 325 -12.12 -10.84 13.43
C CYS A 325 -13.36 -11.76 13.40
N GLU A 326 -13.56 -12.59 14.41
CA GLU A 326 -14.73 -13.47 14.51
C GLU A 326 -16.02 -12.65 14.44
N ASN A 327 -16.93 -13.10 13.58
CA ASN A 327 -18.22 -12.45 13.30
C ASN A 327 -18.09 -10.97 12.87
N THR A 328 -17.06 -10.64 12.05
CA THR A 328 -16.91 -9.28 11.56
C THR A 328 -17.18 -9.15 10.07
N LEU A 329 -17.75 -7.99 9.72
CA LEU A 329 -18.01 -7.53 8.36
C LEU A 329 -17.28 -6.20 8.13
N ARG A 330 -16.60 -6.04 6.99
CA ARG A 330 -15.99 -4.77 6.58
C ARG A 330 -16.85 -4.11 5.51
N LEU A 331 -17.30 -2.89 5.80
CA LEU A 331 -18.16 -2.06 4.98
C LEU A 331 -17.35 -0.92 4.37
N THR A 332 -17.27 -0.84 3.05
CA THR A 332 -16.64 0.34 2.40
C THR A 332 -17.61 1.53 2.49
N VAL A 333 -17.10 2.71 2.78
CA VAL A 333 -17.86 3.95 2.74
C VAL A 333 -18.15 4.30 1.28
N GLY A 334 -19.43 4.27 0.92
CA GLY A 334 -19.92 4.62 -0.41
C GLY A 334 -20.35 6.08 -0.52
N THR A 335 -20.93 6.43 -1.66
CA THR A 335 -21.66 7.68 -1.83
C THR A 335 -22.86 7.75 -0.89
N LYS A 336 -23.45 8.94 -0.71
CA LYS A 336 -24.67 9.11 0.10
C LYS A 336 -25.77 8.13 -0.30
N SER A 337 -26.00 7.94 -1.62
CA SER A 337 -27.03 7.03 -2.12
C SER A 337 -26.72 5.56 -1.85
N GLU A 338 -25.46 5.15 -1.97
CA GLU A 338 -25.02 3.78 -1.68
C GLU A 338 -25.12 3.47 -0.19
N ASN A 339 -24.68 4.40 0.68
CA ASN A 339 -24.82 4.25 2.12
C ASN A 339 -26.29 4.18 2.58
N ILE A 340 -27.20 4.93 1.94
CA ILE A 340 -28.65 4.82 2.21
C ILE A 340 -29.16 3.43 1.85
N LYS A 341 -28.77 2.89 0.69
CA LYS A 341 -29.13 1.52 0.27
C LYS A 341 -28.59 0.48 1.24
N LEU A 342 -27.33 0.59 1.66
CA LEU A 342 -26.71 -0.30 2.64
C LEU A 342 -27.49 -0.29 3.97
N ILE A 343 -27.78 0.89 4.53
CA ILE A 343 -28.52 1.02 5.80
C ILE A 343 -29.95 0.45 5.68
N LYS A 344 -30.61 0.69 4.54
CA LYS A 344 -31.93 0.08 4.29
C LYS A 344 -31.83 -1.44 4.29
N ALA A 345 -30.92 -2.01 3.52
CA ALA A 345 -30.71 -3.47 3.46
C ALA A 345 -30.38 -4.07 4.85
N LEU A 346 -29.55 -3.37 5.66
CA LEU A 346 -29.26 -3.81 7.03
C LEU A 346 -30.48 -3.80 7.94
N LYS A 347 -31.42 -2.84 7.77
CA LYS A 347 -32.68 -2.78 8.52
C LYS A 347 -33.69 -3.85 8.07
N ASP A 348 -33.71 -4.15 6.77
CA ASP A 348 -34.64 -5.12 6.21
C ASP A 348 -34.32 -6.58 6.56
N ILE A 349 -33.10 -6.84 7.08
CA ILE A 349 -32.60 -8.18 7.49
C ILE A 349 -32.49 -8.36 9.01
N VAL A 350 -33.06 -7.42 9.79
CA VAL A 350 -33.11 -7.50 11.27
C VAL A 350 -33.89 -8.72 11.76
#